data_72f82d88eeba485ac93dd3fe7e7b9a9b
#
_entry.id   72f82d88eeba485ac93dd3fe7e7b9a9b
#
_cell.length_a   1.000
_cell.length_b   1.000
_cell.length_c   1.000
_cell.angle_alpha   90.00
_cell.angle_beta   90.00
_cell.angle_gamma   90.00
#
_symmetry.space_group_name_H-M   'P 1'
#
loop_
_entity.id
_entity.type
_entity.pdbx_description
1 polymer ?
#
loop_
_entity_poly.entity_id
_entity_poly.type
_entity_poly.pdbx_seq_one_letter_code
_entity_poly.pdbx_strand_id
1 'polypeptide(L)'
;FVGPVAPGVVHVDVVLLRQGKNIRQVKAQILQANAEGQEEIAGVLLGSFGVGRESTLPTLRPPQVAVANGVETSYPWPYIPGMTPPFTRHIEFRHAEGGVPFSGDDSWHSRTYVRLLDHAGIDSELQAVMLTDAGPTPALAQVRGYTPASSVSWALELRPVQIGQLDGHWRMDKDALAVGDGFVNEKT
;
A
#
# COMPACT_ATOMS: atom_id res chain seq x y z
N PHE A 1 -0.39 10.62 -6.23
CA PHE A 1 0.49 11.47 -5.42
C PHE A 1 0.89 12.68 -6.26
N VAL A 2 1.01 13.87 -5.64
CA VAL A 2 1.33 15.11 -6.37
C VAL A 2 2.65 15.69 -5.88
N GLY A 3 2.88 15.68 -4.57
CA GLY A 3 4.11 16.19 -3.96
C GLY A 3 4.42 15.50 -2.63
N PRO A 4 5.64 15.71 -2.10
CA PRO A 4 6.01 15.18 -0.81
C PRO A 4 5.22 15.89 0.31
N VAL A 5 4.90 15.16 1.37
CA VAL A 5 4.30 15.71 2.59
C VAL A 5 5.38 15.82 3.66
N ALA A 6 5.65 17.03 4.14
CA ALA A 6 6.57 17.24 5.25
C ALA A 6 5.88 16.94 6.60
N PRO A 7 6.67 16.60 7.66
CA PRO A 7 6.12 16.52 9.00
C PRO A 7 5.46 17.84 9.41
N GLY A 8 4.21 17.80 9.83
CA GLY A 8 3.46 18.99 10.19
C GLY A 8 1.95 18.85 10.03
N VAL A 9 1.28 19.96 9.94
CA VAL A 9 -0.18 20.01 9.75
C VAL A 9 -0.50 19.85 8.27
N VAL A 10 -1.50 19.02 7.97
CA VAL A 10 -2.11 18.89 6.65
C VAL A 10 -3.59 19.21 6.75
N HIS A 11 -4.15 19.79 5.70
CA HIS A 11 -5.58 19.95 5.55
C HIS A 11 -6.10 18.89 4.59
N VAL A 12 -7.25 18.31 4.93
CA VAL A 12 -7.94 17.35 4.04
C VAL A 12 -9.25 18.00 3.61
N ASP A 13 -9.36 18.29 2.32
CA ASP A 13 -10.59 18.78 1.72
C ASP A 13 -11.31 17.63 1.01
N VAL A 14 -12.61 17.45 1.33
CA VAL A 14 -13.43 16.34 0.81
C VAL A 14 -14.68 16.90 0.15
N VAL A 15 -14.86 16.57 -1.11
CA VAL A 15 -16.01 17.01 -1.91
C VAL A 15 -16.81 15.80 -2.39
N LEU A 16 -18.09 15.78 -2.07
CA LEU A 16 -19.03 14.82 -2.65
C LEU A 16 -19.36 15.24 -4.08
N LEU A 17 -18.85 14.52 -5.07
CA LEU A 17 -19.06 14.81 -6.49
C LEU A 17 -20.44 14.35 -6.95
N ARG A 18 -20.87 13.19 -6.48
CA ARG A 18 -22.16 12.60 -6.84
C ARG A 18 -22.66 11.68 -5.75
N GLN A 19 -23.97 11.78 -5.48
CA GLN A 19 -24.70 10.82 -4.66
C GLN A 19 -25.81 10.18 -5.48
N GLY A 20 -25.62 8.90 -5.79
CA GLY A 20 -26.66 8.05 -6.38
C GLY A 20 -27.33 7.19 -5.31
N LYS A 21 -28.28 6.37 -5.72
CA LYS A 21 -28.99 5.43 -4.84
C LYS A 21 -28.03 4.42 -4.18
N ASN A 22 -27.08 3.91 -4.93
CA ASN A 22 -26.20 2.81 -4.51
C ASN A 22 -24.71 3.16 -4.56
N ILE A 23 -24.32 4.29 -5.15
CA ILE A 23 -22.92 4.68 -5.33
C ILE A 23 -22.77 6.15 -4.96
N ARG A 24 -21.71 6.43 -4.20
CA ARG A 24 -21.23 7.80 -3.91
C ARG A 24 -19.85 7.96 -4.54
N GLN A 25 -19.62 9.11 -5.14
CA GLN A 25 -18.32 9.48 -5.70
C GLN A 25 -17.80 10.70 -4.96
N VAL A 26 -16.57 10.61 -4.51
CA VAL A 26 -15.93 11.61 -3.64
C VAL A 26 -14.58 11.97 -4.23
N LYS A 27 -14.24 13.25 -4.17
CA LYS A 27 -12.87 13.74 -4.36
C LYS A 27 -12.33 14.15 -2.99
N ALA A 28 -11.13 13.72 -2.65
CA ALA A 28 -10.39 14.23 -1.52
C ALA A 28 -9.05 14.80 -1.97
N GLN A 29 -8.58 15.84 -1.30
CA GLN A 29 -7.27 16.46 -1.53
C GLN A 29 -6.55 16.61 -0.19
N ILE A 30 -5.25 16.34 -0.21
CA ILE A 30 -4.36 16.67 0.90
C ILE A 30 -3.64 17.95 0.50
N LEU A 31 -3.74 18.97 1.35
CA LEU A 31 -3.08 20.26 1.17
C LEU A 31 -2.12 20.50 2.33
N GLN A 32 -0.99 21.07 2.02
CA GLN A 32 0.00 21.49 3.00
C GLN A 32 0.57 22.86 2.64
N ALA A 33 0.78 23.70 3.64
CA ALA A 33 1.44 24.98 3.43
C ALA A 33 2.92 24.79 3.09
N ASN A 34 3.40 25.46 2.03
CA ASN A 34 4.81 25.54 1.70
C ASN A 34 5.55 26.55 2.61
N ALA A 35 6.83 26.79 2.36
CA ALA A 35 7.65 27.70 3.16
C ALA A 35 7.16 29.16 3.12
N GLU A 36 6.46 29.56 2.06
CA GLU A 36 5.87 30.87 1.86
C GLU A 36 4.46 30.98 2.46
N GLY A 37 3.93 29.90 3.07
CA GLY A 37 2.61 29.83 3.66
C GLY A 37 1.48 29.64 2.64
N GLN A 38 1.78 29.31 1.41
CA GLN A 38 0.80 29.01 0.37
C GLN A 38 0.41 27.52 0.45
N GLU A 39 -0.88 27.22 0.35
CA GLU A 39 -1.35 25.85 0.31
C GLU A 39 -1.07 25.20 -1.05
N GLU A 40 -0.41 24.06 -1.02
CA GLU A 40 -0.12 23.23 -2.18
C GLU A 40 -0.78 21.87 -2.05
N ILE A 41 -1.19 21.30 -3.18
CA ILE A 41 -1.79 19.96 -3.22
C ILE A 41 -0.69 18.92 -3.19
N ALA A 42 -0.66 18.11 -2.14
CA ALA A 42 0.27 17.00 -2.00
C ALA A 42 -0.30 15.67 -2.51
N GLY A 43 -1.61 15.51 -2.46
CA GLY A 43 -2.27 14.30 -2.94
C GLY A 43 -3.71 14.53 -3.35
N VAL A 44 -4.18 13.73 -4.30
CA VAL A 44 -5.58 13.71 -4.74
C VAL A 44 -6.07 12.28 -4.75
N LEU A 45 -7.28 12.05 -4.23
CA LEU A 45 -7.99 10.78 -4.25
C LEU A 45 -9.36 10.97 -4.93
N LEU A 46 -9.69 10.04 -5.81
CA LEU A 46 -11.03 9.87 -6.33
C LEU A 46 -11.58 8.54 -5.82
N GLY A 47 -12.60 8.60 -4.96
CA GLY A 47 -13.18 7.41 -4.34
C GLY A 47 -14.59 7.13 -4.88
N SER A 48 -14.88 5.85 -5.14
CA SER A 48 -16.22 5.37 -5.43
C SER A 48 -16.63 4.37 -4.37
N PHE A 49 -17.67 4.69 -3.60
CA PHE A 49 -18.17 3.89 -2.50
C PHE A 49 -19.52 3.30 -2.90
N GLY A 50 -19.60 1.98 -2.92
CA GLY A 50 -20.81 1.24 -3.32
C GLY A 50 -21.41 0.44 -2.18
N VAL A 51 -22.72 0.25 -2.22
CA VAL A 51 -23.43 -0.69 -1.35
C VAL A 51 -23.46 -2.06 -2.01
N GLY A 52 -23.14 -3.12 -1.26
CA GLY A 52 -23.26 -4.49 -1.73
C GLY A 52 -24.70 -4.80 -2.21
N ARG A 53 -24.81 -5.60 -3.24
CA ARG A 53 -26.09 -6.03 -3.81
C ARG A 53 -26.14 -7.54 -3.87
N GLU A 54 -27.34 -8.08 -3.78
CA GLU A 54 -27.60 -9.47 -4.16
C GLU A 54 -27.22 -9.70 -5.62
N SER A 55 -26.56 -10.81 -5.88
CA SER A 55 -26.12 -11.20 -7.21
C SER A 55 -26.44 -12.68 -7.44
N THR A 56 -26.93 -12.99 -8.62
CA THR A 56 -27.10 -14.36 -9.10
C THR A 56 -25.81 -14.93 -9.68
N LEU A 57 -24.79 -14.09 -9.87
CA LEU A 57 -23.49 -14.54 -10.35
C LEU A 57 -22.71 -15.20 -9.21
N PRO A 58 -22.02 -16.32 -9.50
CA PRO A 58 -21.14 -16.94 -8.52
C PRO A 58 -20.00 -15.99 -8.15
N THR A 59 -19.58 -16.03 -6.89
CA THR A 59 -18.43 -15.25 -6.44
C THR A 59 -17.16 -15.80 -7.07
N LEU A 60 -16.46 -14.99 -7.84
CA LEU A 60 -15.12 -15.28 -8.34
C LEU A 60 -14.10 -14.57 -7.48
N ARG A 61 -13.14 -15.31 -6.96
CA ARG A 61 -11.97 -14.76 -6.25
C ARG A 61 -10.70 -15.14 -7.01
N PRO A 62 -9.77 -14.21 -7.21
CA PRO A 62 -8.46 -14.57 -7.73
C PRO A 62 -7.82 -15.64 -6.84
N PRO A 63 -7.14 -16.64 -7.42
CA PRO A 63 -6.40 -17.62 -6.63
C PRO A 63 -5.30 -16.90 -5.85
N GLN A 64 -5.16 -17.25 -4.58
CA GLN A 64 -3.98 -16.81 -3.83
C GLN A 64 -2.77 -17.63 -4.24
N VAL A 65 -1.66 -16.97 -4.49
CA VAL A 65 -0.39 -17.63 -4.77
C VAL A 65 0.02 -18.42 -3.52
N ALA A 66 0.45 -19.67 -3.70
CA ALA A 66 1.01 -20.45 -2.59
C ALA A 66 2.37 -19.84 -2.19
N VAL A 67 2.61 -19.73 -0.89
CA VAL A 67 3.86 -19.22 -0.32
C VAL A 67 4.42 -20.29 0.62
N ALA A 68 5.70 -20.60 0.49
CA ALA A 68 6.33 -21.66 1.26
C ALA A 68 6.44 -21.33 2.76
N ASN A 69 6.67 -20.04 3.09
CA ASN A 69 6.87 -19.58 4.45
C ASN A 69 5.59 -18.93 5.00
N GLY A 70 5.14 -19.41 6.15
CA GLY A 70 4.11 -18.74 6.94
C GLY A 70 4.66 -17.56 7.73
N VAL A 71 3.80 -16.87 8.49
CA VAL A 71 4.19 -15.71 9.31
C VAL A 71 5.39 -16.04 10.22
N GLU A 72 5.31 -17.14 10.95
CA GLU A 72 6.31 -17.52 11.95
C GLU A 72 7.67 -17.92 11.35
N THR A 73 7.67 -18.45 10.13
CA THR A 73 8.89 -18.92 9.45
C THR A 73 9.46 -17.86 8.50
N SER A 74 8.76 -16.76 8.30
CA SER A 74 9.21 -15.66 7.46
C SER A 74 10.26 -14.80 8.15
N TYR A 75 11.21 -14.27 7.38
CA TYR A 75 12.30 -13.46 7.91
C TYR A 75 11.83 -12.06 8.32
N PRO A 76 12.01 -11.63 9.58
CA PRO A 76 11.61 -10.30 10.02
C PRO A 76 12.55 -9.24 9.42
N TRP A 77 11.97 -8.20 8.80
CA TRP A 77 12.73 -7.01 8.39
C TRP A 77 12.74 -5.98 9.51
N PRO A 78 13.90 -5.68 10.09
CA PRO A 78 13.97 -4.68 11.14
C PRO A 78 13.88 -3.26 10.57
N TYR A 79 13.35 -2.34 11.35
CA TYR A 79 13.55 -0.91 11.11
C TYR A 79 15.01 -0.56 11.36
N ILE A 80 15.67 0.07 10.39
CA ILE A 80 17.08 0.51 10.47
C ILE A 80 17.09 2.03 10.28
N PRO A 81 17.37 2.83 11.36
CA PRO A 81 17.43 4.28 11.27
C PRO A 81 18.41 4.75 10.18
N GLY A 82 17.97 5.70 9.36
CA GLY A 82 18.78 6.25 8.27
C GLY A 82 18.84 5.39 7.00
N MET A 83 18.36 4.15 7.04
CA MET A 83 18.32 3.25 5.87
C MET A 83 16.90 2.97 5.41
N THR A 84 16.01 2.67 6.33
CA THR A 84 14.60 2.41 6.02
C THR A 84 13.76 3.67 6.20
N PRO A 85 12.69 3.85 5.41
CA PRO A 85 11.79 5.00 5.57
C PRO A 85 11.23 5.10 6.99
N PRO A 86 11.12 6.31 7.59
CA PRO A 86 10.72 6.48 9.00
C PRO A 86 9.37 5.85 9.36
N PHE A 87 8.42 5.78 8.43
CA PHE A 87 7.11 5.19 8.69
C PHE A 87 7.17 3.68 8.97
N THR A 88 8.17 2.97 8.44
CA THR A 88 8.31 1.52 8.61
C THR A 88 8.53 1.09 10.06
N ARG A 89 8.93 2.02 10.95
CA ARG A 89 9.02 1.76 12.40
C ARG A 89 7.67 1.46 13.06
N HIS A 90 6.57 1.78 12.39
CA HIS A 90 5.20 1.54 12.87
C HIS A 90 4.57 0.27 12.29
N ILE A 91 5.32 -0.45 11.45
CA ILE A 91 4.85 -1.62 10.72
C ILE A 91 5.81 -2.77 10.95
N GLU A 92 5.28 -3.92 11.31
CA GLU A 92 6.03 -5.17 11.28
C GLU A 92 6.02 -5.72 9.87
N PHE A 93 7.21 -6.05 9.36
CA PHE A 93 7.40 -6.70 8.06
C PHE A 93 8.05 -8.05 8.25
N ARG A 94 7.53 -9.09 7.60
CA ARG A 94 8.12 -10.42 7.55
C ARG A 94 8.20 -10.89 6.11
N HIS A 95 9.40 -11.00 5.59
CA HIS A 95 9.67 -11.41 4.22
C HIS A 95 9.52 -12.92 4.08
N ALA A 96 8.56 -13.34 3.24
CA ALA A 96 8.25 -14.76 3.04
C ALA A 96 8.92 -15.33 1.79
N GLU A 97 8.95 -14.55 0.70
CA GLU A 97 9.42 -15.05 -0.60
C GLU A 97 9.75 -13.88 -1.54
N GLY A 98 10.62 -14.14 -2.53
CA GLY A 98 10.99 -13.20 -3.59
C GLY A 98 12.24 -12.40 -3.26
N GLY A 99 12.52 -11.38 -4.08
CA GLY A 99 13.73 -10.59 -3.95
C GLY A 99 13.73 -9.64 -2.75
N VAL A 100 14.89 -9.51 -2.13
CA VAL A 100 15.14 -8.52 -1.07
C VAL A 100 15.63 -7.21 -1.71
N PRO A 101 15.12 -6.03 -1.31
CA PRO A 101 15.58 -4.76 -1.85
C PRO A 101 17.11 -4.62 -1.80
N PHE A 102 17.70 -4.13 -2.89
CA PHE A 102 19.13 -3.85 -3.06
C PHE A 102 20.05 -5.06 -3.03
N SER A 103 19.53 -6.28 -3.19
CA SER A 103 20.33 -7.51 -3.19
C SER A 103 20.97 -7.84 -4.54
N GLY A 104 20.45 -7.28 -5.63
CA GLY A 104 20.80 -7.67 -7.00
C GLY A 104 20.25 -9.06 -7.36
N ASP A 105 19.14 -9.43 -6.73
CA ASP A 105 18.36 -10.63 -7.03
C ASP A 105 17.54 -10.40 -8.31
N ASP A 106 17.32 -11.42 -9.11
CA ASP A 106 16.60 -11.35 -10.37
C ASP A 106 15.07 -11.57 -10.24
N SER A 107 14.57 -11.64 -9.01
CA SER A 107 13.15 -11.81 -8.71
C SER A 107 12.36 -10.54 -8.99
N TRP A 108 11.24 -10.68 -9.67
CA TRP A 108 10.28 -9.61 -9.97
C TRP A 108 9.02 -9.67 -9.10
N HIS A 109 9.07 -10.43 -8.02
CA HIS A 109 7.98 -10.53 -7.07
C HIS A 109 8.49 -10.45 -5.63
N SER A 110 7.60 -10.09 -4.72
CA SER A 110 7.81 -10.24 -3.28
C SER A 110 6.52 -10.67 -2.59
N ARG A 111 6.67 -11.47 -1.54
CA ARG A 111 5.58 -11.90 -0.66
C ARG A 111 5.98 -11.55 0.76
N THR A 112 5.21 -10.71 1.38
CA THR A 112 5.57 -10.14 2.68
C THR A 112 4.34 -10.15 3.58
N TYR A 113 4.49 -10.58 4.81
CA TYR A 113 3.48 -10.36 5.83
C TYR A 113 3.73 -9.01 6.48
N VAL A 114 2.66 -8.25 6.65
CA VAL A 114 2.70 -6.90 7.20
C VAL A 114 1.65 -6.72 8.28
N ARG A 115 1.97 -5.97 9.33
CA ARG A 115 1.05 -5.65 10.42
C ARG A 115 1.36 -4.27 10.99
N LEU A 116 0.33 -3.47 11.25
CA LEU A 116 0.49 -2.25 12.04
C LEU A 116 0.82 -2.64 13.50
N LEU A 117 1.87 -2.07 14.07
CA LEU A 117 2.26 -2.31 15.45
C LEU A 117 1.23 -1.74 16.44
N ASP A 118 0.63 -0.60 16.10
CA ASP A 118 -0.51 -0.06 16.83
C ASP A 118 -1.68 0.10 15.85
N HIS A 119 -2.69 -0.73 16.02
CA HIS A 119 -3.88 -0.77 15.17
C HIS A 119 -5.17 -0.63 16.00
N ALA A 120 -5.06 -0.28 17.27
CA ALA A 120 -6.23 -0.12 18.15
C ALA A 120 -7.18 0.95 17.61
N GLY A 121 -8.43 0.57 17.36
CA GLY A 121 -9.46 1.47 16.84
C GLY A 121 -9.38 1.76 15.33
N ILE A 122 -8.44 1.16 14.60
CA ILE A 122 -8.36 1.26 13.14
C ILE A 122 -9.11 0.07 12.53
N ASP A 123 -10.16 0.34 11.75
CA ASP A 123 -10.91 -0.72 11.08
C ASP A 123 -10.05 -1.42 9.99
N SER A 124 -10.49 -2.62 9.59
CA SER A 124 -9.74 -3.46 8.67
C SER A 124 -9.57 -2.86 7.27
N GLU A 125 -10.53 -2.05 6.81
CA GLU A 125 -10.45 -1.41 5.50
C GLU A 125 -9.38 -0.31 5.51
N LEU A 126 -9.32 0.49 6.57
CA LEU A 126 -8.27 1.48 6.74
C LEU A 126 -6.90 0.83 6.92
N GLN A 127 -6.80 -0.26 7.68
CA GLN A 127 -5.55 -1.02 7.78
C GLN A 127 -5.10 -1.52 6.41
N ALA A 128 -5.99 -2.08 5.59
CA ALA A 128 -5.68 -2.52 4.23
C ALA A 128 -5.15 -1.35 3.38
N VAL A 129 -5.80 -0.18 3.41
CA VAL A 129 -5.33 1.02 2.70
C VAL A 129 -3.93 1.42 3.14
N MET A 130 -3.69 1.50 4.46
CA MET A 130 -2.39 1.91 5.01
C MET A 130 -1.27 0.93 4.65
N LEU A 131 -1.55 -0.37 4.65
CA LEU A 131 -0.56 -1.41 4.46
C LEU A 131 -0.27 -1.69 2.97
N THR A 132 -1.20 -1.46 2.07
CA THR A 132 -1.03 -1.80 0.64
C THR A 132 0.12 -1.03 -0.02
N ASP A 133 0.36 0.22 0.38
CA ASP A 133 1.47 1.05 -0.14
C ASP A 133 2.76 0.95 0.71
N ALA A 134 2.73 0.19 1.82
CA ALA A 134 3.83 0.19 2.78
C ALA A 134 5.08 -0.57 2.31
N GLY A 135 4.93 -1.56 1.43
CA GLY A 135 6.04 -2.40 1.00
C GLY A 135 6.82 -1.84 -0.20
N PRO A 136 8.13 -2.10 -0.26
CA PRO A 136 8.95 -1.70 -1.39
C PRO A 136 8.48 -2.37 -2.69
N THR A 137 8.75 -1.72 -3.83
CA THR A 137 8.54 -2.35 -5.13
C THR A 137 9.50 -3.54 -5.31
N PRO A 138 9.07 -4.67 -5.89
CA PRO A 138 9.95 -5.80 -6.18
C PRO A 138 11.13 -5.42 -7.09
N ALA A 139 10.99 -4.40 -7.94
CA ALA A 139 12.05 -3.92 -8.80
C ALA A 139 13.30 -3.46 -8.04
N LEU A 140 13.17 -3.05 -6.77
CA LEU A 140 14.33 -2.71 -5.94
C LEU A 140 15.22 -3.91 -5.62
N ALA A 141 14.75 -5.14 -5.78
CA ALA A 141 15.58 -6.32 -5.64
C ALA A 141 16.66 -6.41 -6.74
N GLN A 142 16.37 -5.92 -7.94
CA GLN A 142 17.26 -5.98 -9.10
C GLN A 142 18.49 -5.08 -8.94
N VAL A 143 18.41 -4.03 -8.16
CA VAL A 143 19.50 -3.05 -8.01
C VAL A 143 20.45 -3.44 -6.88
N ARG A 144 21.71 -3.02 -7.02
CA ARG A 144 22.73 -3.13 -5.97
C ARG A 144 23.01 -1.76 -5.41
N GLY A 145 22.64 -1.56 -4.16
CA GLY A 145 22.79 -0.27 -3.47
C GLY A 145 21.52 0.56 -3.48
N TYR A 146 21.47 1.51 -2.54
CA TYR A 146 20.29 2.32 -2.26
C TYR A 146 19.86 3.12 -3.50
N THR A 147 18.61 2.95 -3.87
CA THR A 147 17.95 3.67 -4.97
C THR A 147 16.61 4.17 -4.43
N PRO A 148 16.38 5.50 -4.42
CA PRO A 148 15.10 6.04 -3.99
C PRO A 148 14.00 5.65 -4.98
N ALA A 149 12.85 5.31 -4.45
CA ALA A 149 11.63 5.04 -5.22
C ALA A 149 10.44 5.67 -4.52
N SER A 150 9.47 6.14 -5.29
CA SER A 150 8.22 6.69 -4.76
C SER A 150 7.05 6.31 -5.65
N SER A 151 5.87 6.15 -5.04
CA SER A 151 4.62 5.92 -5.76
C SER A 151 4.22 7.19 -6.52
N VAL A 152 3.90 7.06 -7.80
CA VAL A 152 3.40 8.15 -8.65
C VAL A 152 1.88 8.14 -8.68
N SER A 153 1.30 6.99 -8.89
CA SER A 153 -0.15 6.79 -8.88
C SER A 153 -0.49 5.42 -8.30
N TRP A 154 -1.70 5.31 -7.84
CA TRP A 154 -2.18 4.10 -7.20
C TRP A 154 -3.67 3.92 -7.43
N ALA A 155 -4.07 2.73 -7.84
CA ALA A 155 -5.47 2.34 -7.96
C ALA A 155 -5.73 1.19 -6.99
N LEU A 156 -6.73 1.37 -6.11
CA LEU A 156 -7.10 0.39 -5.10
C LEU A 156 -8.56 -0.02 -5.25
N GLU A 157 -8.80 -1.30 -5.30
CA GLU A 157 -10.13 -1.88 -5.20
C GLU A 157 -10.27 -2.67 -3.90
N LEU A 158 -11.04 -2.12 -2.97
CA LEU A 158 -11.38 -2.81 -1.73
C LEU A 158 -12.63 -3.66 -1.94
N ARG A 159 -12.53 -4.91 -1.55
CA ARG A 159 -13.67 -5.82 -1.44
C ARG A 159 -13.92 -6.14 0.02
N PRO A 160 -15.14 -6.57 0.41
CA PRO A 160 -15.40 -6.99 1.78
C PRO A 160 -14.33 -7.98 2.23
N VAL A 161 -13.58 -7.59 3.26
CA VAL A 161 -12.45 -8.37 3.76
C VAL A 161 -12.97 -9.40 4.74
N GLN A 162 -12.68 -10.65 4.47
CA GLN A 162 -12.74 -11.68 5.50
C GLN A 162 -11.34 -11.71 6.15
N ILE A 163 -11.23 -11.15 7.33
CA ILE A 163 -9.99 -11.20 8.11
C ILE A 163 -9.77 -12.67 8.48
N GLY A 164 -8.75 -13.26 7.87
CA GLY A 164 -8.27 -14.59 8.27
C GLY A 164 -7.54 -14.52 9.62
N GLN A 165 -7.37 -15.68 10.26
CA GLN A 165 -6.63 -15.80 11.52
C GLN A 165 -5.12 -15.77 11.24
N LEU A 166 -4.56 -14.63 10.87
CA LEU A 166 -3.12 -14.44 10.68
C LEU A 166 -2.50 -13.62 11.83
N ASP A 167 -3.10 -13.64 13.01
CA ASP A 167 -2.64 -12.87 14.17
C ASP A 167 -2.45 -11.38 13.86
N GLY A 168 -3.40 -10.80 13.13
CA GLY A 168 -3.37 -9.40 12.69
C GLY A 168 -2.44 -9.10 11.52
N HIS A 169 -1.73 -10.10 10.97
CA HIS A 169 -0.92 -9.91 9.78
C HIS A 169 -1.75 -9.98 8.51
N TRP A 170 -1.41 -9.10 7.58
CA TRP A 170 -1.88 -9.12 6.19
C TRP A 170 -0.78 -9.71 5.33
N ARG A 171 -1.15 -10.46 4.30
CA ARG A 171 -0.19 -10.88 3.29
C ARG A 171 -0.27 -9.93 2.09
N MET A 172 0.85 -9.34 1.76
CA MET A 172 1.02 -8.45 0.62
C MET A 172 1.81 -9.20 -0.45
N ASP A 173 1.16 -9.42 -1.59
CA ASP A 173 1.73 -10.09 -2.75
C ASP A 173 1.99 -9.03 -3.83
N LYS A 174 3.25 -8.67 -4.06
CA LYS A 174 3.64 -7.72 -5.10
C LYS A 174 4.30 -8.41 -6.27
N ASP A 175 3.88 -8.05 -7.48
CA ASP A 175 4.45 -8.51 -8.73
C ASP A 175 4.73 -7.30 -9.63
N ALA A 176 5.97 -7.13 -10.09
CA ALA A 176 6.30 -6.16 -11.12
C ALA A 176 5.78 -6.67 -12.47
N LEU A 177 4.97 -5.84 -13.14
CA LEU A 177 4.33 -6.19 -14.40
C LEU A 177 5.08 -5.63 -15.61
N ALA A 178 5.66 -4.45 -15.46
CA ALA A 178 6.45 -3.78 -16.48
C ALA A 178 7.47 -2.84 -15.85
N VAL A 179 8.64 -2.74 -16.43
CA VAL A 179 9.71 -1.85 -15.99
C VAL A 179 10.36 -1.22 -17.22
N GLY A 180 10.55 0.08 -17.20
CA GLY A 180 11.22 0.82 -18.27
C GLY A 180 11.29 2.31 -17.95
N ASP A 181 12.27 3.00 -18.52
CA ASP A 181 12.45 4.45 -18.43
C ASP A 181 12.40 5.02 -17.01
N GLY A 182 12.84 4.25 -16.02
CA GLY A 182 12.81 4.63 -14.61
C GLY A 182 11.47 4.43 -13.91
N PHE A 183 10.49 3.82 -14.58
CA PHE A 183 9.17 3.52 -14.01
C PHE A 183 8.95 2.03 -13.83
N VAL A 184 8.17 1.69 -12.81
CA VAL A 184 7.70 0.34 -12.53
C VAL A 184 6.19 0.36 -12.48
N ASN A 185 5.56 -0.57 -13.20
CA ASN A 185 4.15 -0.89 -13.03
C ASN A 185 4.07 -2.18 -12.22
N GLU A 186 3.34 -2.17 -11.13
CA GLU A 186 3.22 -3.33 -10.25
C GLU A 186 1.76 -3.59 -9.87
N LYS A 187 1.52 -4.82 -9.47
CA LYS A 187 0.28 -5.27 -8.83
C LYS A 187 0.59 -5.65 -7.39
N THR A 188 -0.26 -5.22 -6.50
CA THR A 188 -0.26 -5.61 -5.09
C THR A 188 -1.51 -6.40 -4.77
#